data_28da34f2e46a9288d696e7bd40a3e729
#
_entry.id   28da34f2e46a9288d696e7bd40a3e729
#
_cell.length_a   1.000
_cell.length_b   1.000
_cell.length_c   1.000
_cell.angle_alpha   90.00
_cell.angle_beta   90.00
_cell.angle_gamma   90.00
#
_symmetry.space_group_name_H-M   'P 1'
#
loop_
_entity.id
_entity.type
_entity.pdbx_description
1 polymer ?
#
loop_
_entity_poly.entity_id
_entity_poly.type
_entity_poly.pdbx_seq_one_letter_code
_entity_poly.pdbx_strand_id
1 'polypeptide(L)'
;IPFDKAIESLEQFGGACRRFEILDKLNGITFADDYAHHPAELRVTLEAAMQMNYRKVWAVFQPFTYSRTKELMDDFAEVLQIPDECVMTEIMGSREVNTEGVYTSQLAAKIPGSVWFNTFDEVADYVLDRAQSGDLVITLGCGDIYKAAKIMIKRLKENKN
;
A
#
# COMPACT_ATOMS: atom_id res chain seq x y z
N ILE A 1 -34.75 -3.57 -12.90
CA ILE A 1 -33.69 -3.97 -13.85
C ILE A 1 -33.77 -5.49 -13.94
N PRO A 2 -33.85 -6.11 -15.16
CA PRO A 2 -33.78 -7.55 -15.30
C PRO A 2 -32.47 -8.09 -14.70
N PHE A 3 -32.57 -9.26 -14.05
CA PHE A 3 -31.43 -9.85 -13.29
C PHE A 3 -30.23 -10.11 -14.22
N ASP A 4 -30.46 -10.58 -15.44
CA ASP A 4 -29.40 -10.85 -16.42
C ASP A 4 -28.62 -9.58 -16.79
N LYS A 5 -29.30 -8.43 -16.97
CA LYS A 5 -28.66 -7.15 -17.20
C LYS A 5 -27.89 -6.63 -15.99
N ALA A 6 -28.32 -6.98 -14.79
CA ALA A 6 -27.56 -6.64 -13.57
C ALA A 6 -26.26 -7.46 -13.50
N ILE A 7 -26.31 -8.75 -13.85
CA ILE A 7 -25.11 -9.62 -13.91
C ILE A 7 -24.13 -9.10 -14.96
N GLU A 8 -24.57 -8.85 -16.20
CA GLU A 8 -23.73 -8.29 -17.26
C GLU A 8 -23.06 -6.99 -16.84
N SER A 9 -23.78 -6.10 -16.13
CA SER A 9 -23.22 -4.85 -15.63
C SER A 9 -22.20 -5.06 -14.51
N LEU A 10 -22.39 -6.06 -13.65
CA LEU A 10 -21.44 -6.42 -12.59
C LEU A 10 -20.18 -7.07 -13.16
N GLU A 11 -20.29 -7.90 -14.18
CA GLU A 11 -19.15 -8.51 -14.88
C GLU A 11 -18.28 -7.45 -15.59
N GLN A 12 -18.90 -6.37 -16.07
CA GLN A 12 -18.21 -5.23 -16.69
C GLN A 12 -17.70 -4.21 -15.68
N PHE A 13 -18.07 -4.36 -14.39
CA PHE A 13 -17.63 -3.43 -13.35
C PHE A 13 -16.15 -3.66 -13.01
N GLY A 14 -15.28 -2.78 -13.50
CA GLY A 14 -13.84 -2.83 -13.31
C GLY A 14 -13.35 -2.54 -11.88
N GLY A 15 -14.25 -2.55 -10.88
CA GLY A 15 -13.93 -2.18 -9.51
C GLY A 15 -14.02 -0.66 -9.24
N ALA A 16 -13.96 -0.28 -7.98
CA ALA A 16 -13.85 1.12 -7.60
C ALA A 16 -12.36 1.54 -7.61
N CYS A 17 -12.08 2.73 -8.12
CA CYS A 17 -10.74 3.32 -8.09
C CYS A 17 -10.17 3.27 -6.65
N ARG A 18 -8.92 2.86 -6.51
CA ARG A 18 -8.24 2.72 -5.22
C ARG A 18 -8.94 1.79 -4.21
N ARG A 19 -9.56 0.70 -4.68
CA ARG A 19 -10.14 -0.38 -3.85
C ARG A 19 -9.61 -1.72 -4.36
N PHE A 20 -8.44 -2.11 -3.84
CA PHE A 20 -7.63 -3.21 -4.37
C PHE A 20 -7.49 -3.14 -5.91
N GLU A 21 -7.24 -1.92 -6.40
CA GLU A 21 -7.15 -1.63 -7.83
C GLU A 21 -5.82 -2.16 -8.37
N ILE A 22 -5.88 -3.08 -9.33
CA ILE A 22 -4.67 -3.54 -10.04
C ILE A 22 -4.27 -2.45 -11.03
N LEU A 23 -3.11 -1.85 -10.80
CA LEU A 23 -2.59 -0.76 -11.62
C LEU A 23 -1.85 -1.28 -12.86
N ASP A 24 -1.03 -2.31 -12.69
CA ASP A 24 -0.23 -2.92 -13.76
C ASP A 24 0.36 -4.26 -13.32
N LYS A 25 0.86 -5.02 -14.33
CA LYS A 25 1.63 -6.25 -14.10
C LYS A 25 2.87 -6.23 -14.98
N LEU A 26 4.03 -6.04 -14.36
CA LEU A 26 5.31 -5.87 -15.06
C LEU A 26 6.38 -6.78 -14.48
N ASN A 27 7.16 -7.46 -15.35
CA ASN A 27 8.21 -8.40 -14.96
C ASN A 27 7.72 -9.50 -13.99
N GLY A 28 6.42 -9.85 -14.07
CA GLY A 28 5.78 -10.80 -13.16
C GLY A 28 5.39 -10.24 -11.79
N ILE A 29 5.68 -8.97 -11.51
CA ILE A 29 5.25 -8.27 -10.29
C ILE A 29 3.89 -7.63 -10.57
N THR A 30 2.93 -7.83 -9.66
CA THR A 30 1.62 -7.17 -9.69
C THR A 30 1.67 -5.92 -8.82
N PHE A 31 1.30 -4.76 -9.39
CA PHE A 31 1.18 -3.50 -8.67
C PHE A 31 -0.29 -3.18 -8.44
N ALA A 32 -0.64 -2.89 -7.18
CA ALA A 32 -2.00 -2.53 -6.77
C ALA A 32 -2.01 -1.27 -5.90
N ASP A 33 -3.17 -0.64 -5.79
CA ASP A 33 -3.42 0.47 -4.87
C ASP A 33 -4.74 0.26 -4.11
N ASP A 34 -4.72 0.60 -2.82
CA ASP A 34 -5.91 0.57 -1.98
C ASP A 34 -5.96 1.82 -1.08
N TYR A 35 -7.15 2.35 -0.89
CA TYR A 35 -7.40 3.55 -0.10
C TYR A 35 -7.38 3.29 1.42
N ALA A 36 -7.25 2.05 1.86
CA ALA A 36 -7.23 1.67 3.26
C ALA A 36 -6.20 2.49 4.06
N HIS A 37 -6.67 3.13 5.11
CA HIS A 37 -5.88 4.05 5.93
C HIS A 37 -6.25 4.00 7.42
N HIS A 38 -7.12 3.08 7.81
CA HIS A 38 -7.46 2.74 9.18
C HIS A 38 -7.05 1.30 9.45
N PRO A 39 -6.58 0.92 10.67
CA PRO A 39 -6.12 -0.44 10.95
C PRO A 39 -7.13 -1.53 10.56
N ALA A 40 -8.42 -1.31 10.82
CA ALA A 40 -9.46 -2.27 10.45
C ALA A 40 -9.58 -2.46 8.91
N GLU A 41 -9.44 -1.38 8.13
CA GLU A 41 -9.44 -1.45 6.66
C GLU A 41 -8.19 -2.15 6.13
N LEU A 42 -7.00 -1.79 6.68
CA LEU A 42 -5.73 -2.42 6.34
C LEU A 42 -5.77 -3.92 6.60
N ARG A 43 -6.32 -4.34 7.74
CA ARG A 43 -6.47 -5.77 8.08
C ARG A 43 -7.22 -6.51 6.99
N VAL A 44 -8.39 -6.04 6.61
CA VAL A 44 -9.22 -6.69 5.58
C VAL A 44 -8.48 -6.77 4.25
N THR A 45 -7.86 -5.68 3.81
CA THR A 45 -7.12 -5.64 2.54
C THR A 45 -5.90 -6.56 2.58
N LEU A 46 -5.11 -6.54 3.66
CA LEU A 46 -3.90 -7.35 3.78
C LEU A 46 -4.21 -8.83 3.95
N GLU A 47 -5.20 -9.20 4.76
CA GLU A 47 -5.63 -10.60 4.89
C GLU A 47 -6.16 -11.15 3.56
N ALA A 48 -6.91 -10.35 2.79
CA ALA A 48 -7.33 -10.73 1.45
C ALA A 48 -6.14 -10.92 0.51
N ALA A 49 -5.16 -10.01 0.53
CA ALA A 49 -3.93 -10.12 -0.26
C ALA A 49 -3.13 -11.39 0.07
N MET A 50 -2.99 -11.71 1.35
CA MET A 50 -2.28 -12.91 1.82
C MET A 50 -2.97 -14.23 1.43
N GLN A 51 -4.29 -14.21 1.17
CA GLN A 51 -5.02 -15.38 0.66
C GLN A 51 -4.87 -15.57 -0.86
N MET A 52 -4.36 -14.58 -1.57
CA MET A 52 -4.05 -14.69 -2.99
C MET A 52 -2.72 -15.42 -3.18
N ASN A 53 -2.57 -16.17 -4.28
CA ASN A 53 -1.39 -16.99 -4.56
C ASN A 53 -0.20 -16.13 -5.06
N TYR A 54 0.18 -15.10 -4.33
CA TYR A 54 1.42 -14.34 -4.57
C TYR A 54 2.60 -14.98 -3.84
N ARG A 55 3.81 -14.82 -4.40
CA ARG A 55 5.05 -15.32 -3.76
C ARG A 55 5.33 -14.57 -2.46
N LYS A 56 5.20 -13.24 -2.49
CA LYS A 56 5.27 -12.33 -1.34
C LYS A 56 4.30 -11.17 -1.53
N VAL A 57 3.78 -10.66 -0.42
CA VAL A 57 2.97 -9.44 -0.35
C VAL A 57 3.79 -8.32 0.29
N TRP A 58 4.01 -7.24 -0.47
CA TRP A 58 4.66 -6.01 -0.05
C TRP A 58 3.60 -4.96 0.25
N ALA A 59 3.45 -4.57 1.51
CA ALA A 59 2.65 -3.41 1.89
C ALA A 59 3.51 -2.15 1.84
N VAL A 60 3.15 -1.21 0.99
CA VAL A 60 3.77 0.12 0.90
C VAL A 60 2.80 1.13 1.49
N PHE A 61 3.01 1.51 2.75
CA PHE A 61 2.03 2.27 3.54
C PHE A 61 2.45 3.71 3.81
N GLN A 62 1.49 4.63 3.71
CA GLN A 62 1.62 6.01 4.16
C GLN A 62 0.64 6.28 5.29
N PRO A 63 1.10 6.51 6.54
CA PRO A 63 0.22 6.95 7.60
C PRO A 63 -0.42 8.31 7.26
N PHE A 64 -1.67 8.48 7.68
CA PHE A 64 -2.42 9.71 7.38
C PHE A 64 -2.89 10.37 8.67
N THR A 65 -2.48 11.62 8.87
CA THR A 65 -2.58 12.51 10.02
C THR A 65 -1.76 12.05 11.23
N TYR A 66 -1.19 13.03 11.94
CA TYR A 66 -0.39 12.78 13.13
C TYR A 66 -1.24 12.28 14.29
N SER A 67 -2.42 12.89 14.49
CA SER A 67 -3.35 12.53 15.56
C SER A 67 -3.79 11.06 15.46
N ARG A 68 -4.26 10.62 14.28
CA ARG A 68 -4.67 9.24 14.05
C ARG A 68 -3.50 8.27 14.21
N THR A 69 -2.35 8.61 13.65
CA THR A 69 -1.17 7.75 13.74
C THR A 69 -0.75 7.55 15.20
N LYS A 70 -0.84 8.60 16.02
CA LYS A 70 -0.55 8.51 17.46
C LYS A 70 -1.57 7.64 18.20
N GLU A 71 -2.85 7.92 17.98
CA GLU A 71 -3.95 7.25 18.68
C GLU A 71 -3.99 5.74 18.39
N LEU A 72 -3.75 5.36 17.14
CA LEU A 72 -3.84 3.98 16.65
C LEU A 72 -2.47 3.33 16.40
N MET A 73 -1.41 3.84 17.03
CA MET A 73 -0.02 3.41 16.79
C MET A 73 0.16 1.89 16.96
N ASP A 74 -0.40 1.33 18.02
CA ASP A 74 -0.26 -0.10 18.33
C ASP A 74 -1.13 -0.96 17.39
N ASP A 75 -2.31 -0.49 17.03
CA ASP A 75 -3.18 -1.17 16.07
C ASP A 75 -2.55 -1.18 14.67
N PHE A 76 -1.92 -0.07 14.25
CA PHE A 76 -1.14 -0.04 13.02
C PHE A 76 0.04 -1.01 13.07
N ALA A 77 0.77 -1.01 14.19
CA ALA A 77 1.92 -1.92 14.35
C ALA A 77 1.50 -3.39 14.29
N GLU A 78 0.33 -3.75 14.79
CA GLU A 78 -0.20 -5.11 14.71
C GLU A 78 -0.55 -5.49 13.26
N VAL A 79 -1.36 -4.68 12.59
CA VAL A 79 -1.87 -5.03 11.25
C VAL A 79 -0.80 -4.99 10.17
N LEU A 80 0.22 -4.13 10.29
CA LEU A 80 1.31 -4.02 9.34
C LEU A 80 2.36 -5.14 9.48
N GLN A 81 2.17 -6.09 10.39
CA GLN A 81 2.91 -7.36 10.46
C GLN A 81 2.25 -8.49 9.66
N ILE A 82 1.05 -8.28 9.09
CA ILE A 82 0.35 -9.29 8.28
C ILE A 82 1.08 -9.56 6.95
N PRO A 83 1.53 -8.56 6.17
CA PRO A 83 2.24 -8.80 4.92
C PRO A 83 3.64 -9.36 5.16
N ASP A 84 4.25 -9.95 4.11
CA ASP A 84 5.62 -10.46 4.17
C ASP A 84 6.65 -9.34 4.32
N GLU A 85 6.38 -8.18 3.72
CA GLU A 85 7.26 -7.01 3.74
C GLU A 85 6.44 -5.73 4.00
N CYS A 86 6.91 -4.89 4.91
CA CYS A 86 6.30 -3.61 5.23
C CYS A 86 7.28 -2.46 4.96
N VAL A 87 6.93 -1.62 4.00
CA VAL A 87 7.68 -0.42 3.62
C VAL A 87 6.81 0.79 3.89
N MET A 88 7.32 1.78 4.59
CA MET A 88 6.55 2.98 4.93
C MET A 88 7.21 4.25 4.40
N THR A 89 6.43 5.30 4.30
CA THR A 89 6.92 6.65 4.06
C THR A 89 6.44 7.59 5.15
N GLU A 90 6.92 8.84 5.15
CA GLU A 90 6.53 9.84 6.14
C GLU A 90 5.03 10.04 6.24
N ILE A 91 4.58 10.38 7.46
CA ILE A 91 3.18 10.68 7.75
C ILE A 91 2.72 11.84 6.87
N MET A 92 1.63 11.65 6.15
CA MET A 92 0.96 12.76 5.49
C MET A 92 0.08 13.51 6.49
N GLY A 93 0.60 14.63 7.01
CA GLY A 93 -0.07 15.43 8.03
C GLY A 93 -1.38 16.06 7.57
N SER A 94 -1.59 16.21 6.24
CA SER A 94 -2.74 16.91 5.67
C SER A 94 -2.85 18.35 6.19
N ARG A 95 -3.85 18.65 7.02
CA ARG A 95 -4.04 19.97 7.64
C ARG A 95 -3.46 20.06 9.06
N GLU A 96 -2.92 18.97 9.58
CA GLU A 96 -2.34 18.94 10.91
C GLU A 96 -0.88 19.40 10.90
N VAL A 97 -0.48 20.09 11.96
CA VAL A 97 0.92 20.36 12.29
C VAL A 97 1.35 19.36 13.34
N ASN A 98 2.55 18.78 13.20
CA ASN A 98 3.08 17.81 14.15
C ASN A 98 3.51 18.47 15.46
N THR A 99 2.56 18.81 16.31
CA THR A 99 2.80 19.41 17.63
C THR A 99 3.18 18.38 18.70
N GLU A 100 2.95 17.10 18.43
CA GLU A 100 3.10 16.02 19.40
C GLU A 100 4.32 15.12 19.15
N GLY A 101 5.13 15.46 18.15
CA GLY A 101 6.36 14.74 17.85
C GLY A 101 6.12 13.29 17.41
N VAL A 102 5.12 13.06 16.56
CA VAL A 102 4.78 11.73 16.02
C VAL A 102 5.47 11.55 14.67
N TYR A 103 6.20 10.46 14.49
CA TYR A 103 6.99 10.17 13.29
C TYR A 103 6.80 8.72 12.84
N THR A 104 6.92 8.47 11.55
CA THR A 104 6.85 7.12 10.97
C THR A 104 7.93 6.19 11.56
N SER A 105 9.08 6.73 11.93
CA SER A 105 10.14 5.97 12.60
C SER A 105 9.70 5.30 13.91
N GLN A 106 8.77 5.94 14.65
CA GLN A 106 8.23 5.36 15.89
C GLN A 106 7.31 4.17 15.59
N LEU A 107 6.53 4.24 14.52
CA LEU A 107 5.72 3.11 14.05
C LEU A 107 6.62 1.99 13.52
N ALA A 108 7.62 2.31 12.71
CA ALA A 108 8.57 1.33 12.18
C ALA A 108 9.30 0.56 13.28
N ALA A 109 9.68 1.25 14.36
CA ALA A 109 10.35 0.63 15.50
C ALA A 109 9.49 -0.46 16.21
N LYS A 110 8.16 -0.45 16.00
CA LYS A 110 7.22 -1.44 16.56
C LYS A 110 6.98 -2.63 15.62
N ILE A 111 7.43 -2.56 14.36
CA ILE A 111 7.16 -3.57 13.34
C ILE A 111 8.49 -4.22 12.96
N PRO A 112 8.80 -5.45 13.43
CA PRO A 112 10.04 -6.12 13.11
C PRO A 112 10.24 -6.28 11.59
N GLY A 113 11.41 -5.89 11.10
CA GLY A 113 11.77 -6.01 9.68
C GLY A 113 11.20 -4.92 8.77
N SER A 114 10.33 -4.04 9.27
CA SER A 114 9.85 -2.91 8.46
C SER A 114 10.94 -1.88 8.22
N VAL A 115 10.78 -1.14 7.12
CA VAL A 115 11.63 0.00 6.77
C VAL A 115 10.76 1.21 6.44
N TRP A 116 11.35 2.39 6.53
CA TRP A 116 10.68 3.63 6.15
C TRP A 116 11.64 4.60 5.44
N PHE A 117 11.10 5.45 4.59
CA PHE A 117 11.86 6.39 3.77
C PHE A 117 11.15 7.76 3.73
N ASN A 118 11.93 8.81 3.44
CA ASN A 118 11.39 10.17 3.37
C ASN A 118 10.64 10.44 2.06
N THR A 119 11.02 9.77 0.99
CA THR A 119 10.50 10.04 -0.37
C THR A 119 9.93 8.80 -1.03
N PHE A 120 9.01 9.02 -1.97
CA PHE A 120 8.47 7.93 -2.80
C PHE A 120 9.51 7.33 -3.75
N ASP A 121 10.52 8.11 -4.13
CA ASP A 121 11.63 7.63 -4.96
C ASP A 121 12.49 6.61 -4.21
N GLU A 122 12.85 6.88 -2.95
CA GLU A 122 13.57 5.93 -2.08
C GLU A 122 12.75 4.66 -1.82
N VAL A 123 11.43 4.80 -1.59
CA VAL A 123 10.52 3.65 -1.47
C VAL A 123 10.55 2.82 -2.75
N ALA A 124 10.47 3.48 -3.92
CA ALA A 124 10.47 2.80 -5.21
C ALA A 124 11.80 2.07 -5.47
N ASP A 125 12.94 2.70 -5.18
CA ASP A 125 14.26 2.08 -5.29
C ASP A 125 14.36 0.84 -4.42
N TYR A 126 13.99 0.95 -3.14
CA TYR A 126 14.06 -0.16 -2.19
C TYR A 126 13.22 -1.37 -2.62
N VAL A 127 11.98 -1.11 -3.05
CA VAL A 127 11.05 -2.17 -3.46
C VAL A 127 11.51 -2.81 -4.77
N LEU A 128 11.89 -2.01 -5.79
CA LEU A 128 12.30 -2.52 -7.08
C LEU A 128 13.60 -3.34 -7.04
N ASP A 129 14.51 -3.02 -6.12
CA ASP A 129 15.76 -3.78 -5.91
C ASP A 129 15.49 -5.18 -5.33
N ARG A 130 14.33 -5.41 -4.71
CA ARG A 130 14.07 -6.63 -3.91
C ARG A 130 12.87 -7.44 -4.37
N ALA A 131 11.85 -6.78 -4.91
CA ALA A 131 10.65 -7.45 -5.41
C ALA A 131 10.96 -8.33 -6.62
N GLN A 132 10.33 -9.48 -6.69
CA GLN A 132 10.58 -10.49 -7.72
C GLN A 132 9.29 -10.91 -8.42
N SER A 133 9.45 -11.59 -9.55
CA SER A 133 8.31 -12.19 -10.25
C SER A 133 7.48 -13.06 -9.30
N GLY A 134 6.17 -12.89 -9.35
CA GLY A 134 5.20 -13.53 -8.46
C GLY A 134 4.81 -12.68 -7.25
N ASP A 135 5.47 -11.54 -6.99
CA ASP A 135 5.12 -10.67 -5.87
C ASP A 135 3.91 -9.78 -6.18
N LEU A 136 3.20 -9.43 -5.12
CA LEU A 136 2.25 -8.31 -5.07
C LEU A 136 2.91 -7.13 -4.34
N VAL A 137 2.92 -5.96 -4.96
CA VAL A 137 3.27 -4.69 -4.34
C VAL A 137 1.99 -3.85 -4.27
N ILE A 138 1.46 -3.66 -3.06
CA ILE A 138 0.24 -2.88 -2.84
C ILE A 138 0.53 -1.60 -2.07
N THR A 139 0.20 -0.44 -2.67
CA THR A 139 0.23 0.85 -1.98
C THR A 139 -1.05 1.03 -1.17
N LEU A 140 -0.90 1.51 0.08
CA LEU A 140 -1.97 1.59 1.08
C LEU A 140 -1.99 2.98 1.70
N GLY A 141 -3.15 3.65 1.65
CA GLY A 141 -3.33 4.96 2.26
C GLY A 141 -4.24 5.90 1.46
N CYS A 142 -4.89 6.82 2.15
CA CYS A 142 -5.77 7.81 1.53
C CYS A 142 -5.03 9.04 1.00
N GLY A 143 -3.72 9.13 1.24
CA GLY A 143 -2.86 10.19 0.73
C GLY A 143 -2.28 9.90 -0.65
N ASP A 144 -1.05 10.35 -0.83
CA ASP A 144 -0.35 10.38 -2.12
C ASP A 144 0.46 9.10 -2.42
N ILE A 145 0.42 8.09 -1.56
CA ILE A 145 1.25 6.88 -1.65
C ILE A 145 1.13 6.14 -2.99
N TYR A 146 -0.03 6.22 -3.66
CA TYR A 146 -0.22 5.67 -5.00
C TYR A 146 0.82 6.19 -6.02
N LYS A 147 1.44 7.35 -5.75
CA LYS A 147 2.52 7.89 -6.57
C LYS A 147 3.77 7.01 -6.54
N ALA A 148 4.05 6.33 -5.42
CA ALA A 148 5.15 5.38 -5.34
C ALA A 148 4.95 4.21 -6.32
N ALA A 149 3.73 3.64 -6.40
CA ALA A 149 3.42 2.62 -7.39
C ALA A 149 3.60 3.13 -8.82
N LYS A 150 3.15 4.36 -9.12
CA LYS A 150 3.34 4.98 -10.46
C LYS A 150 4.81 5.18 -10.81
N ILE A 151 5.65 5.57 -9.85
CA ILE A 151 7.10 5.70 -10.04
C ILE A 151 7.70 4.33 -10.37
N MET A 152 7.38 3.30 -9.60
CA MET A 152 7.87 1.94 -9.82
C MET A 152 7.48 1.42 -11.21
N ILE A 153 6.22 1.55 -11.58
CA ILE A 153 5.68 1.15 -12.89
C ILE A 153 6.38 1.89 -14.03
N LYS A 154 6.57 3.21 -13.90
CA LYS A 154 7.25 4.04 -14.90
C LYS A 154 8.69 3.56 -15.10
N ARG A 155 9.47 3.38 -14.03
CA ARG A 155 10.88 2.93 -14.09
C ARG A 155 11.01 1.57 -14.76
N LEU A 156 10.12 0.62 -14.44
CA LEU A 156 10.14 -0.70 -15.09
C LEU A 156 9.78 -0.66 -16.58
N LYS A 157 8.96 0.30 -17.02
CA LYS A 157 8.65 0.51 -18.43
C LYS A 157 9.82 1.14 -19.20
N GLU A 158 10.50 2.09 -18.57
CA GLU A 158 11.67 2.77 -19.16
C GLU A 158 12.88 1.84 -19.30
N ASN A 159 13.09 0.92 -18.35
CA ASN A 159 14.18 -0.06 -18.40
C ASN A 159 13.96 -1.20 -19.42
N LYS A 160 12.83 -1.25 -20.10
CA LYS A 160 12.54 -2.24 -21.17
C LYS A 160 12.90 -1.74 -22.56
N ASN A 161 13.25 -0.47 -22.71
CA ASN A 161 13.68 0.14 -23.96
C ASN A 161 15.20 0.27 -24.01
#